data_69b041c31b2808ea9bd44bc82ea2c754
#
_entry.id   69b041c31b2808ea9bd44bc82ea2c754
#
_cell.length_a   1.000
_cell.length_b   1.000
_cell.length_c   1.000
_cell.angle_alpha   90.00
_cell.angle_beta   90.00
_cell.angle_gamma   90.00
#
_symmetry.space_group_name_H-M   'P 1'
#
loop_
_entity.id
_entity.type
_entity.pdbx_description
1 polymer ?
#
loop_
_entity_poly.entity_id
_entity_poly.type
_entity_poly.pdbx_seq_one_letter_code
_entity_poly.pdbx_strand_id
1 'polypeptide(L)'
;MAVTQNYVGKSVDLCVLETSATPGLDDVLVGLTGGGSAISGPYKVVQKFFKYLMTERGSVASDADYGTVFIRKLLGGYIQTSLGLSFEFYADLPDAIRHISASNLNPPADERLTEATLQSFNVTLDKATMVIKFTFEDSSTILAPVAISTV
;
A
#
# COMPACT_ATOMS: atom_id res chain seq x y z
N MET A 1 11.04 1.72 -17.15
CA MET A 1 12.39 1.40 -16.66
C MET A 1 12.34 0.07 -15.94
N ALA A 2 13.01 -0.94 -16.38
CA ALA A 2 13.10 -2.20 -15.65
C ALA A 2 13.97 -1.94 -14.40
N VAL A 3 13.36 -1.95 -13.21
CA VAL A 3 14.11 -1.93 -11.96
C VAL A 3 14.86 -3.25 -11.89
N THR A 4 16.18 -3.22 -12.04
CA THR A 4 17.02 -4.40 -11.84
C THR A 4 17.01 -4.70 -10.34
N GLN A 5 16.07 -5.53 -9.91
CA GLN A 5 15.97 -5.92 -8.52
C GLN A 5 16.97 -7.04 -8.23
N ASN A 6 17.75 -6.87 -7.18
CA ASN A 6 18.61 -7.94 -6.69
C ASN A 6 17.78 -8.83 -5.75
N TYR A 7 17.48 -10.05 -6.19
CA TYR A 7 16.68 -11.01 -5.43
C TYR A 7 17.48 -11.90 -4.47
N VAL A 8 18.81 -11.78 -4.46
CA VAL A 8 19.64 -12.61 -3.59
C VAL A 8 19.34 -12.34 -2.12
N GLY A 9 18.92 -13.39 -1.41
CA GLY A 9 18.56 -13.30 0.01
C GLY A 9 17.21 -12.62 0.31
N LYS A 10 16.44 -12.27 -0.72
CA LYS A 10 15.13 -11.61 -0.57
C LYS A 10 14.00 -12.54 -0.99
N SER A 11 12.89 -12.48 -0.27
CA SER A 11 11.66 -13.12 -0.72
C SER A 11 11.03 -12.32 -1.86
N VAL A 12 10.35 -13.01 -2.77
CA VAL A 12 9.76 -12.47 -4.00
C VAL A 12 8.25 -12.64 -3.97
N ASP A 13 7.53 -11.70 -4.57
CA ASP A 13 6.08 -11.78 -4.79
C ASP A 13 5.78 -11.46 -6.27
N LEU A 14 4.60 -11.79 -6.76
CA LEU A 14 4.13 -11.35 -8.06
C LEU A 14 3.79 -9.86 -8.02
N CYS A 15 4.29 -9.11 -8.99
CA CYS A 15 4.05 -7.68 -9.07
C CYS A 15 2.64 -7.40 -9.59
N VAL A 16 1.84 -6.68 -8.79
CA VAL A 16 0.54 -6.13 -9.18
C VAL A 16 0.55 -4.60 -9.15
N LEU A 17 1.68 -3.99 -8.84
CA LEU A 17 1.87 -2.55 -8.87
C LEU A 17 2.39 -2.11 -10.23
N GLU A 18 1.90 -0.99 -10.72
CA GLU A 18 2.46 -0.30 -11.88
C GLU A 18 3.44 0.76 -11.40
N THR A 19 4.58 0.87 -12.06
CA THR A 19 5.51 1.97 -11.84
C THR A 19 5.13 3.15 -12.72
N SER A 20 5.10 4.35 -12.14
CA SER A 20 4.87 5.56 -12.93
C SER A 20 5.97 5.75 -13.98
N ALA A 21 5.57 6.07 -15.20
CA ALA A 21 6.50 6.40 -16.28
C ALA A 21 7.10 7.81 -16.18
N THR A 22 6.80 8.55 -15.10
CA THR A 22 7.27 9.93 -14.92
C THR A 22 8.71 9.91 -14.39
N PRO A 23 9.70 10.40 -15.13
CA PRO A 23 11.09 10.42 -14.67
C PRO A 23 11.25 11.28 -13.40
N GLY A 24 11.89 10.73 -12.39
CA GLY A 24 12.23 11.45 -11.16
C GLY A 24 11.24 11.32 -10.01
N LEU A 25 10.15 10.57 -10.19
CA LEU A 25 9.26 10.17 -9.12
C LEU A 25 9.36 8.66 -8.96
N ASP A 26 9.77 8.19 -7.79
CA ASP A 26 9.71 6.77 -7.42
C ASP A 26 8.25 6.34 -7.13
N ASP A 27 7.34 6.79 -8.00
CA ASP A 27 5.91 6.60 -7.82
C ASP A 27 5.52 5.20 -8.24
N VAL A 28 4.88 4.49 -7.33
CA VAL A 28 4.24 3.22 -7.58
C VAL A 28 2.75 3.47 -7.75
N LEU A 29 2.23 3.24 -8.95
CA LEU A 29 0.80 3.25 -9.19
C LEU A 29 0.21 1.91 -8.77
N VAL A 30 -0.84 1.94 -7.97
CA VAL A 30 -1.61 0.74 -7.64
C VAL A 30 -2.54 0.45 -8.81
N GLY A 31 -2.17 -0.52 -9.64
CA GLY A 31 -2.97 -1.02 -10.75
C GLY A 31 -3.05 -2.54 -10.73
N LEU A 32 -4.16 -3.09 -11.24
CA LEU A 32 -4.38 -4.54 -11.33
C LEU A 32 -3.80 -5.16 -12.60
N THR A 33 -3.11 -4.38 -13.43
CA THR A 33 -2.60 -4.80 -14.74
C THR A 33 -1.13 -5.19 -14.72
N GLY A 34 -0.55 -5.38 -13.55
CA GLY A 34 0.85 -5.80 -13.38
C GLY A 34 1.18 -7.04 -14.19
N GLY A 35 2.10 -6.93 -15.11
CA GLY A 35 2.39 -7.92 -16.17
C GLY A 35 3.18 -9.14 -15.72
N GLY A 36 2.90 -9.75 -14.58
CA GLY A 36 3.50 -11.04 -14.18
C GLY A 36 5.00 -11.00 -13.86
N SER A 37 5.58 -9.83 -13.63
CA SER A 37 6.96 -9.69 -13.17
C SER A 37 7.06 -9.96 -11.66
N ALA A 38 8.24 -10.43 -11.23
CA ALA A 38 8.52 -10.60 -9.81
C ALA A 38 8.91 -9.27 -9.15
N ILE A 39 8.53 -9.09 -7.89
CA ILE A 39 8.82 -7.91 -7.07
C ILE A 39 9.48 -8.33 -5.75
N SER A 40 10.45 -7.56 -5.29
CA SER A 40 11.12 -7.75 -4.01
C SER A 40 11.47 -6.39 -3.38
N GLY A 41 12.05 -6.41 -2.18
CA GLY A 41 12.48 -5.19 -1.50
C GLY A 41 11.31 -4.31 -1.05
N PRO A 42 11.54 -3.00 -0.92
CA PRO A 42 10.54 -2.08 -0.38
C PRO A 42 9.24 -2.02 -1.20
N TYR A 43 9.31 -2.20 -2.52
CA TYR A 43 8.11 -2.24 -3.37
C TYR A 43 7.19 -3.43 -3.06
N LYS A 44 7.76 -4.59 -2.70
CA LYS A 44 6.98 -5.73 -2.24
C LYS A 44 6.23 -5.41 -0.93
N VAL A 45 6.86 -4.67 -0.04
CA VAL A 45 6.25 -4.24 1.23
C VAL A 45 5.10 -3.27 0.98
N VAL A 46 5.30 -2.29 0.10
CA VAL A 46 4.24 -1.36 -0.33
C VAL A 46 3.06 -2.13 -0.95
N GLN A 47 3.34 -3.11 -1.80
CA GLN A 47 2.29 -3.96 -2.39
C GLN A 47 1.51 -4.73 -1.32
N LYS A 48 2.20 -5.32 -0.34
CA LYS A 48 1.54 -6.02 0.79
C LYS A 48 0.66 -5.08 1.60
N PHE A 49 1.14 -3.85 1.83
CA PHE A 49 0.37 -2.82 2.52
C PHE A 49 -0.94 -2.52 1.80
N PHE A 50 -0.89 -2.28 0.49
CA PHE A 50 -2.10 -2.01 -0.29
C PHE A 50 -3.03 -3.22 -0.36
N LYS A 51 -2.51 -4.43 -0.52
CA LYS A 51 -3.32 -5.64 -0.45
C LYS A 51 -4.08 -5.72 0.88
N TYR A 52 -3.43 -5.43 1.99
CA TYR A 52 -4.06 -5.44 3.31
C TYR A 52 -5.09 -4.32 3.47
N LEU A 53 -4.72 -3.08 3.13
CA LEU A 53 -5.59 -1.91 3.26
C LEU A 53 -6.85 -2.01 2.40
N MET A 54 -6.72 -2.53 1.17
CA MET A 54 -7.81 -2.62 0.20
C MET A 54 -8.61 -3.92 0.29
N THR A 55 -8.24 -4.83 1.16
CA THR A 55 -9.01 -6.05 1.42
C THR A 55 -10.00 -5.79 2.55
N GLU A 56 -11.27 -6.08 2.31
CA GLU A 56 -12.29 -5.98 3.35
C GLU A 56 -12.08 -7.07 4.41
N ARG A 57 -12.06 -6.69 5.68
CA ARG A 57 -11.93 -7.63 6.81
C ARG A 57 -13.08 -8.64 6.79
N GLY A 58 -12.72 -9.91 6.92
CA GLY A 58 -13.66 -11.03 6.86
C GLY A 58 -13.96 -11.55 5.45
N SER A 59 -13.40 -10.94 4.39
CA SER A 59 -13.59 -11.41 3.02
C SER A 59 -12.67 -12.57 2.65
N VAL A 60 -11.60 -12.80 3.39
CA VAL A 60 -10.62 -13.88 3.14
C VAL A 60 -11.00 -15.11 3.96
N ALA A 61 -11.42 -16.19 3.28
CA ALA A 61 -11.94 -17.39 3.95
C ALA A 61 -10.91 -18.10 4.86
N SER A 62 -9.62 -17.99 4.54
CA SER A 62 -8.53 -18.59 5.32
C SER A 62 -8.07 -17.76 6.51
N ASP A 63 -8.43 -16.47 6.56
CA ASP A 63 -8.06 -15.54 7.61
C ASP A 63 -9.12 -14.44 7.74
N ALA A 64 -10.05 -14.65 8.65
CA ALA A 64 -11.17 -13.73 8.88
C ALA A 64 -10.75 -12.37 9.46
N ASP A 65 -9.55 -12.29 10.05
CA ASP A 65 -9.01 -11.05 10.61
C ASP A 65 -8.14 -10.27 9.59
N TYR A 66 -7.87 -10.86 8.43
CA TYR A 66 -7.11 -10.20 7.37
C TYR A 66 -7.89 -9.04 6.75
N GLY A 67 -7.21 -7.91 6.55
CA GLY A 67 -7.77 -6.73 5.91
C GLY A 67 -8.29 -5.68 6.89
N THR A 68 -8.91 -4.65 6.34
CA THR A 68 -9.39 -3.48 7.07
C THR A 68 -10.87 -3.21 6.78
N VAL A 69 -11.43 -2.25 7.47
CA VAL A 69 -12.77 -1.71 7.13
C VAL A 69 -12.69 -0.46 6.24
N PHE A 70 -11.49 0.01 5.93
CA PHE A 70 -11.23 1.24 5.19
C PHE A 70 -11.94 1.28 3.84
N ILE A 71 -11.70 0.26 3.00
CA ILE A 71 -12.27 0.23 1.65
C ILE A 71 -13.81 0.16 1.67
N ARG A 72 -14.39 -0.58 2.60
CA ARG A 72 -15.84 -0.65 2.76
C ARG A 72 -16.43 0.71 3.18
N LYS A 73 -15.80 1.41 4.11
CA LYS A 73 -16.22 2.74 4.53
C LYS A 73 -16.10 3.76 3.40
N LEU A 74 -15.03 3.67 2.62
CA LEU A 74 -14.81 4.56 1.47
C LEU A 74 -15.87 4.34 0.38
N LEU A 75 -16.04 3.09 -0.09
CA LEU A 75 -16.99 2.76 -1.15
C LEU A 75 -18.45 2.84 -0.68
N GLY A 76 -18.71 2.63 0.60
CA GLY A 76 -20.04 2.75 1.20
C GLY A 76 -20.47 4.19 1.50
N GLY A 77 -19.66 5.19 1.15
CA GLY A 77 -19.99 6.61 1.33
C GLY A 77 -19.92 7.10 2.79
N TYR A 78 -19.30 6.33 3.69
CA TYR A 78 -19.09 6.77 5.08
C TYR A 78 -17.94 7.77 5.20
N ILE A 79 -16.98 7.71 4.28
CA ILE A 79 -15.88 8.68 4.21
C ILE A 79 -16.24 9.72 3.14
N GLN A 80 -16.71 10.89 3.56
CA GLN A 80 -17.17 11.95 2.66
C GLN A 80 -16.27 13.18 2.68
N THR A 81 -15.30 13.22 3.58
CA THR A 81 -14.40 14.37 3.74
C THR A 81 -12.94 13.92 3.75
N SER A 82 -12.06 14.83 3.36
CA SER A 82 -10.61 14.58 3.40
C SER A 82 -10.12 14.30 4.83
N LEU A 83 -10.70 14.98 5.82
CA LEU A 83 -10.39 14.70 7.24
C LEU A 83 -10.86 13.30 7.66
N GLY A 84 -12.04 12.88 7.24
CA GLY A 84 -12.55 11.53 7.49
C GLY A 84 -11.66 10.46 6.87
N LEU A 85 -11.16 10.69 5.64
CA LEU A 85 -10.20 9.79 5.00
C LEU A 85 -8.93 9.63 5.83
N SER A 86 -8.36 10.74 6.26
CA SER A 86 -7.15 10.75 7.10
C SER A 86 -7.39 9.99 8.41
N PHE A 87 -8.50 10.25 9.08
CA PHE A 87 -8.84 9.60 10.35
C PHE A 87 -8.93 8.07 10.20
N GLU A 88 -9.66 7.58 9.20
CA GLU A 88 -9.83 6.15 8.97
C GLU A 88 -8.53 5.48 8.52
N PHE A 89 -7.73 6.16 7.71
CA PHE A 89 -6.40 5.66 7.32
C PHE A 89 -5.51 5.44 8.55
N TYR A 90 -5.39 6.43 9.43
CA TYR A 90 -4.55 6.33 10.61
C TYR A 90 -5.12 5.39 11.68
N ALA A 91 -6.42 5.14 11.68
CA ALA A 91 -7.04 4.14 12.56
C ALA A 91 -6.64 2.71 12.19
N ASP A 92 -6.55 2.40 10.88
CA ASP A 92 -6.18 1.07 10.39
C ASP A 92 -4.66 0.86 10.22
N LEU A 93 -3.88 1.94 10.22
CA LEU A 93 -2.44 1.92 9.96
C LEU A 93 -1.63 1.02 10.93
N PRO A 94 -1.84 1.06 12.26
CA PRO A 94 -1.07 0.21 13.17
C PRO A 94 -1.27 -1.28 12.91
N ASP A 95 -2.48 -1.68 12.58
CA ASP A 95 -2.80 -3.08 12.26
C ASP A 95 -2.13 -3.51 10.95
N ALA A 96 -2.13 -2.64 9.94
CA ALA A 96 -1.46 -2.89 8.67
C ALA A 96 0.06 -3.06 8.86
N ILE A 97 0.71 -2.17 9.59
CA ILE A 97 2.16 -2.26 9.86
C ILE A 97 2.48 -3.54 10.64
N ARG A 98 1.69 -3.87 11.67
CA ARG A 98 1.88 -5.07 12.46
C ARG A 98 1.74 -6.34 11.61
N HIS A 99 0.74 -6.40 10.75
CA HIS A 99 0.51 -7.53 9.86
C HIS A 99 1.69 -7.74 8.90
N ILE A 100 2.19 -6.66 8.30
CA ILE A 100 3.34 -6.71 7.39
C ILE A 100 4.58 -7.17 8.12
N SER A 101 4.84 -6.66 9.31
CA SER A 101 5.99 -7.03 10.14
C SER A 101 5.95 -8.51 10.57
N ALA A 102 4.75 -9.03 10.87
CA ALA A 102 4.56 -10.43 11.25
C ALA A 102 4.70 -11.40 10.05
N SER A 103 4.43 -10.93 8.84
CA SER A 103 4.42 -11.78 7.63
C SER A 103 5.81 -12.10 7.07
N ASN A 104 6.87 -11.53 7.62
CA ASN A 104 8.23 -11.71 7.13
C ASN A 104 9.21 -11.90 8.30
N LEU A 105 9.83 -13.07 8.38
CA LEU A 105 10.84 -13.38 9.39
C LEU A 105 12.19 -12.78 8.97
N ASN A 106 12.75 -11.91 9.82
CA ASN A 106 14.05 -11.26 9.59
C ASN A 106 14.20 -10.60 8.22
N PRO A 107 13.32 -9.66 7.86
CA PRO A 107 13.46 -8.94 6.60
C PRO A 107 14.71 -8.06 6.61
N PRO A 108 15.35 -7.82 5.46
CA PRO A 108 16.41 -6.82 5.35
C PRO A 108 15.88 -5.41 5.68
N ALA A 109 16.80 -4.47 5.99
CA ALA A 109 16.42 -3.12 6.46
C ALA A 109 15.56 -2.33 5.45
N ASP A 110 15.75 -2.57 4.15
CA ASP A 110 14.96 -1.97 3.07
C ASP A 110 13.53 -2.57 2.94
N GLU A 111 13.24 -3.65 3.65
CA GLU A 111 11.91 -4.27 3.72
C GLU A 111 11.23 -4.07 5.09
N ARG A 112 11.88 -3.41 6.05
CA ARG A 112 11.30 -3.10 7.35
C ARG A 112 10.61 -1.75 7.30
N LEU A 113 9.28 -1.78 7.16
CA LEU A 113 8.46 -0.57 7.18
C LEU A 113 8.43 0.01 8.61
N THR A 114 8.89 1.23 8.75
CA THR A 114 8.88 1.95 10.03
C THR A 114 7.71 2.91 10.14
N GLU A 115 7.33 3.52 9.03
CA GLU A 115 6.29 4.55 9.01
C GLU A 115 5.57 4.60 7.67
N ALA A 116 4.29 4.94 7.71
CA ALA A 116 3.51 5.33 6.53
C ALA A 116 2.71 6.59 6.87
N THR A 117 2.84 7.63 6.05
CA THR A 117 2.19 8.91 6.26
C THR A 117 1.44 9.39 5.02
N LEU A 118 0.29 10.04 5.21
CA LEU A 118 -0.41 10.73 4.14
C LEU A 118 0.28 12.05 3.83
N GLN A 119 0.83 12.18 2.62
CA GLN A 119 1.45 13.43 2.14
C GLN A 119 0.39 14.38 1.58
N SER A 120 -0.56 13.85 0.83
CA SER A 120 -1.72 14.56 0.34
C SER A 120 -2.93 13.64 0.27
N PHE A 121 -4.11 14.18 0.46
CA PHE A 121 -5.35 13.42 0.38
C PHE A 121 -6.52 14.35 0.08
N ASN A 122 -7.43 13.87 -0.75
CA ASN A 122 -8.64 14.59 -1.11
C ASN A 122 -9.78 13.63 -1.42
N VAL A 123 -10.98 14.01 -1.03
CA VAL A 123 -12.21 13.26 -1.31
C VAL A 123 -13.18 14.19 -2.03
N THR A 124 -13.64 13.73 -3.19
CA THR A 124 -14.72 14.34 -3.96
C THR A 124 -15.91 13.38 -4.02
N LEU A 125 -16.99 13.76 -4.67
CA LEU A 125 -18.20 12.94 -4.75
C LEU A 125 -17.97 11.58 -5.45
N ASP A 126 -17.05 11.55 -6.40
CA ASP A 126 -16.81 10.41 -7.29
C ASP A 126 -15.43 9.77 -7.13
N LYS A 127 -14.54 10.39 -6.34
CA LYS A 127 -13.16 9.97 -6.27
C LYS A 127 -12.49 10.32 -4.94
N ALA A 128 -11.74 9.38 -4.41
CA ALA A 128 -10.79 9.61 -3.34
C ALA A 128 -9.36 9.49 -3.89
N THR A 129 -8.51 10.46 -3.58
CA THR A 129 -7.10 10.45 -3.96
C THR A 129 -6.24 10.61 -2.72
N MET A 130 -5.15 9.88 -2.65
CA MET A 130 -4.17 10.00 -1.58
C MET A 130 -2.77 9.70 -2.11
N VAL A 131 -1.77 10.32 -1.52
CA VAL A 131 -0.36 9.99 -1.71
C VAL A 131 0.17 9.54 -0.35
N ILE A 132 0.64 8.30 -0.28
CA ILE A 132 1.19 7.72 0.93
C ILE A 132 2.70 7.68 0.81
N LYS A 133 3.39 8.23 1.79
CA LYS A 133 4.84 8.11 1.92
C LYS A 133 5.15 6.96 2.86
N PHE A 134 5.88 5.99 2.38
CA PHE A 134 6.42 4.88 3.15
C PHE A 134 7.88 5.17 3.51
N THR A 135 8.26 4.93 4.75
CA THR A 135 9.64 5.08 5.24
C THR A 135 10.11 3.76 5.81
N PHE A 136 11.31 3.33 5.43
CA PHE A 136 11.91 2.07 5.82
C PHE A 136 13.07 2.28 6.79
N GLU A 137 13.53 1.21 7.45
CA GLU A 137 14.58 1.27 8.48
C GLU A 137 15.93 1.78 7.92
N ASP A 138 16.21 1.51 6.65
CA ASP A 138 17.39 2.03 5.95
C ASP A 138 17.28 3.50 5.54
N SER A 139 16.20 4.19 5.96
CA SER A 139 15.85 5.56 5.60
C SER A 139 15.44 5.76 4.13
N SER A 140 15.27 4.70 3.37
CA SER A 140 14.68 4.80 2.03
C SER A 140 13.20 5.16 2.13
N THR A 141 12.69 5.85 1.11
CA THR A 141 11.28 6.27 1.06
C THR A 141 10.66 5.96 -0.28
N ILE A 142 9.37 5.62 -0.26
CA ILE A 142 8.56 5.43 -1.47
C ILE A 142 7.31 6.30 -1.36
N LEU A 143 7.00 7.03 -2.41
CA LEU A 143 5.72 7.73 -2.58
C LEU A 143 4.80 6.88 -3.45
N ALA A 144 3.61 6.61 -2.96
CA ALA A 144 2.61 5.82 -3.66
C ALA A 144 1.30 6.61 -3.81
N PRO A 145 1.03 7.18 -5.00
CA PRO A 145 -0.25 7.79 -5.30
C PRO A 145 -1.32 6.74 -5.53
N VAL A 146 -2.48 6.95 -4.94
CA VAL A 146 -3.65 6.08 -5.05
C VAL A 146 -4.86 6.92 -5.44
N ALA A 147 -5.61 6.44 -6.39
CA ALA A 147 -6.89 7.01 -6.77
C ALA A 147 -7.96 5.91 -6.79
N ILE A 148 -9.03 6.11 -6.03
CA ILE A 148 -10.13 5.15 -5.90
C ILE A 148 -11.39 5.85 -6.36
N SER A 149 -12.09 5.27 -7.35
CA SER A 149 -13.43 5.71 -7.72
C SER A 149 -14.42 5.29 -6.64
N THR A 150 -15.25 6.22 -6.20
CA THR A 150 -16.28 5.99 -5.18
C THR A 150 -17.69 5.85 -5.79
N VAL A 151 -17.75 5.86 -7.09
CA VAL A 151 -19.01 5.67 -7.87
C VAL A 151 -18.92 4.42 -8.71
#